data_35a8bda3c0706aa7a3d982102b04101a
#
_entry.id   35a8bda3c0706aa7a3d982102b04101a
#
_cell.length_a   1.000
_cell.length_b   1.000
_cell.length_c   1.000
_cell.angle_alpha   90.00
_cell.angle_beta   90.00
_cell.angle_gamma   90.00
#
_symmetry.space_group_name_H-M   'P 1'
#
loop_
_entity.id
_entity.type
_entity.pdbx_description
1 polymer ?
#
loop_
_entity_poly.entity_id
_entity_poly.type
_entity_poly.pdbx_seq_one_letter_code
_entity_poly.pdbx_strand_id
1 'polypeptide(L)'
;MCIRDRLAPGGGMWGGAMMFNDIVVQEEAMPIIKELGVNYKEGANGTYIMDSVHTTSALIYQATKAGATIFNCYSVEDVVFHNDAVAGVVVNWAPVIREGMHVDPLTIMAKAVLEGTGHDCEIARVVARKNDIQLNTPTGGVIGERSLNVELGEQTTVENTKEIYPGLFVSGMAANGVSGSFRMGPIFGGMLMSGKKAAELICEKLGN
;
A
#
# COMPACT_ATOMS: atom_id res chain seq x y z
N MET A 1 -12.27 4.57 -0.23
CA MET A 1 -12.45 3.41 0.69
C MET A 1 -11.12 2.72 0.89
N CYS A 2 -10.76 2.39 2.12
CA CYS A 2 -9.57 1.61 2.48
C CYS A 2 -10.02 0.28 3.11
N ILE A 3 -9.56 -0.84 2.55
CA ILE A 3 -9.91 -2.19 3.01
C ILE A 3 -8.71 -2.77 3.73
N ARG A 4 -8.93 -3.35 4.90
CA ARG A 4 -7.88 -3.93 5.73
C ARG A 4 -8.33 -5.26 6.35
N ASP A 5 -7.53 -6.31 6.18
CA ASP A 5 -7.75 -7.65 6.74
C ASP A 5 -7.62 -7.74 8.27
N ARG A 6 -7.04 -6.71 8.89
CA ARG A 6 -6.83 -6.60 10.35
C ARG A 6 -7.65 -5.46 10.95
N LEU A 7 -7.74 -5.41 12.28
CA LEU A 7 -8.46 -4.34 13.00
C LEU A 7 -7.83 -2.97 12.80
N ALA A 8 -6.51 -2.89 12.81
CA ALA A 8 -5.79 -1.62 12.71
C ALA A 8 -5.20 -1.43 11.30
N PRO A 9 -5.54 -0.37 10.56
CA PRO A 9 -4.84 0.03 9.35
C PRO A 9 -3.43 0.51 9.69
N GLY A 10 -2.52 0.56 8.70
CA GLY A 10 -1.13 1.04 8.86
C GLY A 10 -0.07 -0.05 8.79
N GLY A 11 -0.46 -1.32 8.82
CA GLY A 11 0.48 -2.43 8.61
C GLY A 11 1.65 -2.44 9.58
N GLY A 12 2.87 -2.53 9.06
CA GLY A 12 4.12 -2.54 9.85
C GLY A 12 4.49 -1.20 10.48
N MET A 13 3.78 -0.12 10.14
CA MET A 13 4.08 1.22 10.63
C MET A 13 3.91 1.35 12.16
N TRP A 14 2.99 0.58 12.76
CA TRP A 14 2.78 0.55 14.21
C TRP A 14 4.02 0.19 15.04
N GLY A 15 4.91 -0.61 14.47
CA GLY A 15 6.17 -1.02 15.11
C GLY A 15 7.41 -0.54 14.36
N GLY A 16 7.31 0.53 13.55
CA GLY A 16 8.44 1.06 12.79
C GLY A 16 9.11 0.03 11.84
N ALA A 17 8.36 -1.00 11.41
CA ALA A 17 8.81 -2.16 10.62
C ALA A 17 9.90 -3.04 11.29
N MET A 18 10.31 -2.74 12.51
CA MET A 18 11.39 -3.46 13.21
C MET A 18 11.05 -3.80 14.67
N MET A 19 9.80 -3.82 15.05
CA MET A 19 9.33 -4.02 16.42
C MET A 19 9.82 -2.93 17.42
N PHE A 20 10.09 -1.73 16.90
CA PHE A 20 10.36 -0.52 17.69
C PHE A 20 9.21 0.47 17.53
N ASN A 21 9.06 1.39 18.48
CA ASN A 21 8.04 2.43 18.38
C ASN A 21 8.53 3.69 17.65
N ASP A 22 9.62 3.59 16.90
CA ASP A 22 10.17 4.70 16.13
C ASP A 22 9.98 4.47 14.63
N ILE A 23 9.57 5.52 13.94
CA ILE A 23 9.58 5.64 12.48
C ILE A 23 10.70 6.57 12.08
N VAL A 24 11.44 6.22 11.06
CA VAL A 24 12.49 7.05 10.50
C VAL A 24 12.10 7.47 9.08
N VAL A 25 12.30 8.74 8.75
CA VAL A 25 12.12 9.27 7.39
C VAL A 25 13.30 10.16 7.00
N GLN A 26 13.51 10.32 5.70
CA GLN A 26 14.46 11.27 5.14
C GLN A 26 13.80 12.64 4.93
N GLU A 27 14.61 13.65 4.59
CA GLU A 27 14.18 15.04 4.36
C GLU A 27 13.05 15.14 3.33
N GLU A 28 13.08 14.33 2.28
CA GLU A 28 12.11 14.36 1.18
C GLU A 28 10.68 14.06 1.64
N ALA A 29 10.53 13.27 2.70
CA ALA A 29 9.21 12.94 3.26
C ALA A 29 8.72 13.93 4.33
N MET A 30 9.57 14.84 4.78
CA MET A 30 9.23 15.80 5.84
C MET A 30 8.06 16.73 5.53
N PRO A 31 7.79 17.14 4.28
CA PRO A 31 6.57 17.88 3.99
C PRO A 31 5.30 17.14 4.39
N ILE A 32 5.25 15.82 4.18
CA ILE A 32 4.11 14.97 4.60
C ILE A 32 4.00 14.92 6.12
N ILE A 33 5.11 14.73 6.82
CA ILE A 33 5.14 14.67 8.28
C ILE A 33 4.68 15.99 8.92
N LYS A 34 5.11 17.12 8.35
CA LYS A 34 4.70 18.47 8.82
C LYS A 34 3.20 18.70 8.58
N GLU A 35 2.68 18.28 7.42
CA GLU A 35 1.25 18.37 7.10
C GLU A 35 0.39 17.52 8.06
N LEU A 36 0.89 16.34 8.46
CA LEU A 36 0.24 15.48 9.44
C LEU A 36 0.26 16.04 10.86
N GLY A 37 1.12 17.03 11.16
CA GLY A 37 1.26 17.61 12.47
C GLY A 37 1.94 16.67 13.48
N VAL A 38 2.81 15.77 13.01
CA VAL A 38 3.52 14.80 13.85
C VAL A 38 4.76 15.41 14.45
N ASN A 39 4.98 15.19 15.75
CA ASN A 39 6.21 15.59 16.44
C ASN A 39 7.37 14.69 15.98
N TYR A 40 8.52 15.29 15.77
CA TYR A 40 9.73 14.59 15.36
C TYR A 40 10.97 15.16 16.04
N LYS A 41 12.05 14.41 16.02
CA LYS A 41 13.39 14.81 16.42
C LYS A 41 14.36 14.53 15.28
N GLU A 42 15.43 15.31 15.19
CA GLU A 42 16.51 15.05 14.25
C GLU A 42 17.25 13.76 14.64
N GLY A 43 17.50 12.93 13.65
CA GLY A 43 18.31 11.72 13.73
C GLY A 43 19.70 11.92 13.13
N ALA A 44 20.43 10.82 12.94
CA ALA A 44 21.73 10.87 12.27
C ALA A 44 21.56 10.99 10.74
N ASN A 45 22.57 11.50 10.05
CA ASN A 45 22.67 11.51 8.59
C ASN A 45 21.47 12.12 7.85
N GLY A 46 20.89 13.18 8.35
CA GLY A 46 19.76 13.86 7.71
C GLY A 46 18.44 13.09 7.77
N THR A 47 18.29 12.22 8.76
CA THR A 47 17.04 11.53 9.03
C THR A 47 16.24 12.21 10.14
N TYR A 48 14.96 11.91 10.21
CA TYR A 48 14.04 12.38 11.25
C TYR A 48 13.34 11.19 11.88
N ILE A 49 13.22 11.23 13.21
CA ILE A 49 12.68 10.14 14.02
C ILE A 49 11.40 10.62 14.69
N MET A 50 10.35 9.82 14.62
CA MET A 50 9.06 10.09 15.23
C MET A 50 8.45 8.84 15.82
N ASP A 51 7.56 9.02 16.80
CA ASP A 51 6.82 7.91 17.40
C ASP A 51 5.89 7.24 16.38
N SER A 52 5.94 5.91 16.31
CA SER A 52 5.19 5.13 15.34
C SER A 52 3.68 5.15 15.59
N VAL A 53 3.27 5.14 16.87
CA VAL A 53 1.85 5.19 17.25
C VAL A 53 1.26 6.55 16.94
N HIS A 54 1.98 7.63 17.28
CA HIS A 54 1.55 9.00 16.96
C HIS A 54 1.42 9.18 15.44
N THR A 55 2.44 8.79 14.68
CA THR A 55 2.45 8.98 13.22
C THR A 55 1.36 8.16 12.53
N THR A 56 1.20 6.89 12.89
CA THR A 56 0.14 6.04 12.32
C THR A 56 -1.25 6.55 12.67
N SER A 57 -1.45 6.98 13.93
CA SER A 57 -2.73 7.56 14.37
C SER A 57 -3.05 8.87 13.65
N ALA A 58 -2.05 9.73 13.44
CA ALA A 58 -2.22 10.98 12.69
C ALA A 58 -2.61 10.71 11.23
N LEU A 59 -1.98 9.75 10.55
CA LEU A 59 -2.36 9.33 9.21
C LEU A 59 -3.80 8.85 9.13
N ILE A 60 -4.22 7.97 10.04
CA ILE A 60 -5.58 7.44 10.11
C ILE A 60 -6.58 8.57 10.37
N TYR A 61 -6.28 9.44 11.32
CA TYR A 61 -7.13 10.59 11.65
C TYR A 61 -7.30 11.52 10.45
N GLN A 62 -6.21 11.92 9.80
CA GLN A 62 -6.27 12.82 8.66
C GLN A 62 -6.99 12.17 7.46
N ALA A 63 -6.75 10.89 7.20
CA ALA A 63 -7.46 10.17 6.14
C ALA A 63 -8.97 10.14 6.39
N THR A 64 -9.41 9.79 7.60
CA THR A 64 -10.85 9.74 7.95
C THR A 64 -11.48 11.13 7.99
N LYS A 65 -10.74 12.13 8.47
CA LYS A 65 -11.15 13.53 8.44
C LYS A 65 -11.34 14.04 7.01
N ALA A 66 -10.51 13.59 6.07
CA ALA A 66 -10.65 13.89 4.64
C ALA A 66 -11.77 13.08 3.95
N GLY A 67 -12.52 12.27 4.69
CA GLY A 67 -13.66 11.51 4.19
C GLY A 67 -13.35 10.09 3.73
N ALA A 68 -12.14 9.57 3.99
CA ALA A 68 -11.84 8.18 3.70
C ALA A 68 -12.65 7.24 4.61
N THR A 69 -13.28 6.23 4.02
CA THR A 69 -13.96 5.16 4.77
C THR A 69 -13.01 3.98 4.92
N ILE A 70 -12.83 3.50 6.15
CA ILE A 70 -11.96 2.37 6.47
C ILE A 70 -12.82 1.17 6.86
N PHE A 71 -12.62 0.05 6.16
CA PHE A 71 -13.24 -1.23 6.47
C PHE A 71 -12.22 -2.17 7.12
N ASN A 72 -12.39 -2.42 8.41
CA ASN A 72 -11.53 -3.29 9.19
C ASN A 72 -11.99 -4.75 9.11
N CYS A 73 -11.06 -5.69 9.16
CA CYS A 73 -11.32 -7.13 9.12
C CYS A 73 -12.03 -7.59 7.83
N TYR A 74 -11.78 -6.90 6.73
CA TYR A 74 -12.18 -7.34 5.39
C TYR A 74 -10.93 -7.75 4.60
N SER A 75 -10.97 -8.94 4.03
CA SER A 75 -9.96 -9.43 3.10
C SER A 75 -10.47 -9.36 1.68
N VAL A 76 -9.60 -9.02 0.74
CA VAL A 76 -9.88 -9.12 -0.68
C VAL A 76 -9.61 -10.55 -1.13
N GLU A 77 -10.62 -11.22 -1.68
CA GLU A 77 -10.51 -12.57 -2.22
C GLU A 77 -10.27 -12.58 -3.73
N ASP A 78 -10.80 -11.55 -4.40
CA ASP A 78 -10.74 -11.43 -5.85
C ASP A 78 -10.92 -9.97 -6.30
N VAL A 79 -10.80 -9.74 -7.60
CA VAL A 79 -11.12 -8.46 -8.23
C VAL A 79 -12.38 -8.57 -9.08
N VAL A 80 -13.06 -7.45 -9.28
CA VAL A 80 -14.07 -7.32 -10.33
C VAL A 80 -13.36 -6.97 -11.62
N PHE A 81 -13.48 -7.81 -12.61
CA PHE A 81 -12.89 -7.63 -13.93
C PHE A 81 -13.99 -7.27 -14.94
N HIS A 82 -13.89 -6.09 -15.55
CA HIS A 82 -14.91 -5.60 -16.48
C HIS A 82 -14.27 -4.75 -17.58
N ASN A 83 -14.60 -5.02 -18.85
CA ASN A 83 -14.03 -4.30 -20.00
C ASN A 83 -12.51 -4.27 -20.02
N ASP A 84 -11.88 -5.42 -19.80
CA ASP A 84 -10.41 -5.59 -19.73
C ASP A 84 -9.72 -4.68 -18.71
N ALA A 85 -10.40 -4.37 -17.63
CA ALA A 85 -9.88 -3.56 -16.53
C ALA A 85 -10.33 -4.10 -15.16
N VAL A 86 -9.56 -3.77 -14.13
CA VAL A 86 -9.97 -3.95 -12.73
C VAL A 86 -10.95 -2.83 -12.39
N ALA A 87 -12.19 -3.22 -12.11
CA ALA A 87 -13.32 -2.32 -11.86
C ALA A 87 -13.85 -2.39 -10.41
N GLY A 88 -13.14 -3.06 -9.53
CA GLY A 88 -13.52 -3.23 -8.13
C GLY A 88 -12.85 -4.42 -7.48
N VAL A 89 -13.33 -4.79 -6.31
CA VAL A 89 -12.83 -5.90 -5.51
C VAL A 89 -13.97 -6.76 -4.96
N VAL A 90 -13.68 -8.04 -4.74
CA VAL A 90 -14.55 -8.99 -4.06
C VAL A 90 -13.98 -9.21 -2.67
N VAL A 91 -14.76 -8.97 -1.64
CA VAL A 91 -14.31 -8.97 -0.25
C VAL A 91 -15.15 -9.86 0.63
N ASN A 92 -14.53 -10.45 1.63
CA ASN A 92 -15.20 -11.16 2.70
C ASN A 92 -14.63 -10.74 4.05
N TRP A 93 -15.30 -11.07 5.13
CA TRP A 93 -14.75 -10.84 6.46
C TRP A 93 -13.56 -11.76 6.71
N ALA A 94 -12.45 -11.19 7.14
CA ALA A 94 -11.24 -11.94 7.46
C ALA A 94 -11.48 -13.10 8.44
N PRO A 95 -12.33 -12.97 9.49
CA PRO A 95 -12.69 -14.11 10.34
C PRO A 95 -13.40 -15.24 9.61
N VAL A 96 -14.28 -14.94 8.65
CA VAL A 96 -14.98 -15.95 7.84
C VAL A 96 -14.00 -16.81 7.05
N ILE A 97 -13.05 -16.14 6.38
CA ILE A 97 -11.99 -16.81 5.61
C ILE A 97 -11.11 -17.66 6.52
N ARG A 98 -10.72 -17.11 7.68
CA ARG A 98 -9.83 -17.78 8.64
C ARG A 98 -10.45 -19.03 9.24
N GLU A 99 -11.75 -18.98 9.55
CA GLU A 99 -12.49 -20.09 10.12
C GLU A 99 -13.03 -21.07 9.06
N GLY A 100 -12.81 -20.80 7.77
CA GLY A 100 -13.30 -21.64 6.68
C GLY A 100 -14.83 -21.70 6.59
N MET A 101 -15.50 -20.65 7.03
CA MET A 101 -16.97 -20.58 6.95
C MET A 101 -17.41 -20.37 5.52
N HIS A 102 -18.53 -20.97 5.14
CA HIS A 102 -19.13 -20.78 3.83
C HIS A 102 -20.11 -19.60 3.86
N VAL A 103 -19.59 -18.42 3.49
CA VAL A 103 -20.36 -17.18 3.38
C VAL A 103 -20.00 -16.53 2.04
N ASP A 104 -21.01 -16.15 1.27
CA ASP A 104 -20.80 -15.51 -0.02
C ASP A 104 -20.15 -14.13 0.16
N PRO A 105 -19.15 -13.79 -0.68
CA PRO A 105 -18.44 -12.53 -0.59
C PRO A 105 -19.27 -11.35 -1.12
N LEU A 106 -18.86 -10.15 -0.75
CA LEU A 106 -19.43 -8.89 -1.24
C LEU A 106 -18.61 -8.35 -2.39
N THR A 107 -19.29 -7.79 -3.39
CA THR A 107 -18.67 -7.08 -4.51
C THR A 107 -18.72 -5.58 -4.28
N ILE A 108 -17.56 -4.91 -4.41
CA ILE A 108 -17.42 -3.46 -4.27
C ILE A 108 -16.86 -2.91 -5.59
N MET A 109 -17.66 -2.10 -6.28
CA MET A 109 -17.22 -1.44 -7.52
C MET A 109 -16.36 -0.22 -7.21
N ALA A 110 -15.33 0.02 -8.02
CA ALA A 110 -14.42 1.15 -7.90
C ALA A 110 -13.94 1.64 -9.27
N LYS A 111 -13.67 2.93 -9.39
CA LYS A 111 -13.07 3.52 -10.61
C LYS A 111 -11.57 3.23 -10.71
N ALA A 112 -10.92 2.98 -9.58
CA ALA A 112 -9.53 2.56 -9.48
C ALA A 112 -9.34 1.75 -8.20
N VAL A 113 -8.45 0.76 -8.24
CA VAL A 113 -8.03 -0.05 -7.10
C VAL A 113 -6.55 0.22 -6.88
N LEU A 114 -6.18 0.58 -5.64
CA LEU A 114 -4.79 0.73 -5.22
C LEU A 114 -4.42 -0.44 -4.31
N GLU A 115 -3.49 -1.25 -4.75
CA GLU A 115 -2.92 -2.31 -3.96
C GLU A 115 -1.82 -1.79 -3.05
N GLY A 116 -2.01 -1.98 -1.74
CA GLY A 116 -1.04 -1.72 -0.69
C GLY A 116 -0.89 -2.90 0.26
N THR A 117 -1.06 -4.14 -0.24
CA THR A 117 -1.02 -5.37 0.58
C THR A 117 0.39 -5.69 1.11
N GLY A 118 1.40 -4.95 0.66
CA GLY A 118 2.78 -5.11 1.09
C GLY A 118 3.54 -6.19 0.33
N HIS A 119 4.37 -6.96 1.03
CA HIS A 119 5.31 -7.90 0.44
C HIS A 119 4.64 -9.01 -0.40
N ASP A 120 3.43 -9.40 -0.04
CA ASP A 120 2.74 -10.53 -0.65
C ASP A 120 2.17 -10.21 -2.04
N CYS A 121 1.95 -8.92 -2.39
CA CYS A 121 1.37 -8.51 -3.67
C CYS A 121 0.11 -9.31 -4.01
N GLU A 122 -0.81 -9.44 -3.06
CA GLU A 122 -1.92 -10.39 -3.10
C GLU A 122 -2.84 -10.15 -4.30
N ILE A 123 -3.23 -8.89 -4.54
CA ILE A 123 -4.16 -8.53 -5.60
C ILE A 123 -3.52 -8.70 -6.98
N ALA A 124 -2.28 -8.24 -7.16
CA ALA A 124 -1.54 -8.42 -8.41
C ALA A 124 -1.37 -9.90 -8.77
N ARG A 125 -1.11 -10.76 -7.76
CA ARG A 125 -1.04 -12.23 -7.96
C ARG A 125 -2.37 -12.83 -8.35
N VAL A 126 -3.46 -12.40 -7.73
CA VAL A 126 -4.82 -12.85 -8.10
C VAL A 126 -5.12 -12.49 -9.54
N VAL A 127 -4.89 -11.24 -9.93
CA VAL A 127 -5.16 -10.72 -11.27
C VAL A 127 -4.34 -11.47 -12.33
N ALA A 128 -3.02 -11.60 -12.11
CA ALA A 128 -2.14 -12.30 -13.04
C ALA A 128 -2.50 -13.78 -13.21
N ARG A 129 -2.89 -14.46 -12.11
CA ARG A 129 -3.21 -15.89 -12.13
C ARG A 129 -4.54 -16.21 -12.80
N LYS A 130 -5.57 -15.37 -12.57
CA LYS A 130 -6.95 -15.71 -12.96
C LYS A 130 -7.33 -15.27 -14.35
N ASN A 131 -6.72 -14.24 -14.91
CA ASN A 131 -7.23 -13.58 -16.10
C ASN A 131 -6.34 -13.75 -17.34
N ASP A 132 -5.27 -14.54 -17.25
CA ASP A 132 -4.30 -14.77 -18.34
C ASP A 132 -3.82 -13.47 -19.01
N ILE A 133 -3.48 -12.48 -18.17
CA ILE A 133 -3.09 -11.13 -18.58
C ILE A 133 -1.61 -10.86 -18.32
N GLN A 134 -1.09 -9.86 -19.02
CA GLN A 134 0.24 -9.32 -18.80
C GLN A 134 0.14 -8.05 -17.96
N LEU A 135 0.77 -8.06 -16.78
CA LEU A 135 0.95 -6.86 -15.97
C LEU A 135 2.04 -5.97 -16.57
N ASN A 136 1.95 -4.67 -16.36
CA ASN A 136 3.01 -3.71 -16.72
C ASN A 136 4.21 -3.83 -15.74
N THR A 137 4.87 -4.97 -15.79
CA THR A 137 6.06 -5.33 -15.02
C THR A 137 7.10 -5.93 -15.96
N PRO A 138 8.38 -6.02 -15.59
CA PRO A 138 9.42 -6.54 -16.47
C PRO A 138 9.19 -7.95 -17.03
N THR A 139 8.43 -8.79 -16.34
CA THR A 139 8.11 -10.16 -16.76
C THR A 139 6.67 -10.38 -17.19
N GLY A 140 5.83 -9.34 -17.11
CA GLY A 140 4.39 -9.46 -17.30
C GLY A 140 3.63 -10.09 -16.12
N GLY A 141 4.32 -10.45 -15.06
CA GLY A 141 3.76 -11.04 -13.84
C GLY A 141 4.33 -10.41 -12.57
N VAL A 142 4.06 -11.03 -11.43
CA VAL A 142 4.64 -10.62 -10.12
C VAL A 142 5.99 -11.31 -9.95
N ILE A 143 7.07 -10.53 -9.89
CA ILE A 143 8.44 -11.04 -9.82
C ILE A 143 8.78 -11.51 -8.40
N GLY A 144 8.32 -10.78 -7.38
CA GLY A 144 8.73 -10.93 -5.99
C GLY A 144 9.86 -9.97 -5.62
N GLU A 145 9.98 -9.66 -4.34
CA GLU A 145 11.01 -8.76 -3.84
C GLU A 145 12.38 -9.45 -3.73
N ARG A 146 13.43 -8.64 -3.84
CA ARG A 146 14.81 -9.06 -3.54
C ARG A 146 15.11 -8.87 -2.06
N SER A 147 16.28 -9.36 -1.64
CA SER A 147 16.81 -9.18 -0.29
C SER A 147 16.84 -7.71 0.15
N LEU A 148 16.96 -7.49 1.46
CA LEU A 148 16.99 -6.17 2.06
C LEU A 148 18.15 -5.32 1.51
N ASN A 149 17.80 -4.17 0.96
CA ASN A 149 18.72 -3.06 0.66
C ASN A 149 17.94 -1.77 0.88
N VAL A 150 18.23 -1.10 2.00
CA VAL A 150 17.43 0.04 2.47
C VAL A 150 17.42 1.19 1.47
N GLU A 151 18.56 1.60 0.98
CA GLU A 151 18.70 2.77 0.08
C GLU A 151 18.00 2.54 -1.26
N LEU A 152 18.29 1.41 -1.90
CA LEU A 152 17.65 1.06 -3.17
C LEU A 152 16.16 0.75 -2.99
N GLY A 153 15.79 0.11 -1.87
CA GLY A 153 14.40 -0.20 -1.58
C GLY A 153 13.54 1.06 -1.41
N GLU A 154 14.07 2.08 -0.71
CA GLU A 154 13.42 3.38 -0.53
C GLU A 154 13.16 4.08 -1.88
N GLN A 155 14.20 4.25 -2.66
CA GLN A 155 14.14 4.92 -3.95
C GLN A 155 13.18 4.19 -4.90
N THR A 156 13.37 2.88 -5.07
CA THR A 156 12.59 2.10 -6.02
C THR A 156 11.13 1.93 -5.63
N THR A 157 10.78 2.06 -4.35
CA THR A 157 9.38 2.06 -3.90
C THR A 157 8.60 3.19 -4.55
N VAL A 158 9.17 4.39 -4.62
CA VAL A 158 8.55 5.54 -5.30
C VAL A 158 8.57 5.37 -6.82
N GLU A 159 9.69 4.93 -7.39
CA GLU A 159 9.84 4.73 -8.84
C GLU A 159 8.83 3.70 -9.38
N ASN A 160 8.68 2.57 -8.70
CA ASN A 160 7.82 1.46 -9.09
C ASN A 160 6.32 1.70 -8.81
N THR A 161 5.97 2.77 -8.11
CA THR A 161 4.56 3.16 -7.90
C THR A 161 3.96 3.60 -9.22
N LYS A 162 2.99 2.82 -9.70
CA LYS A 162 2.37 3.02 -11.03
C LYS A 162 1.08 2.21 -11.19
N GLU A 163 0.39 2.42 -12.30
CA GLU A 163 -0.63 1.52 -12.79
C GLU A 163 0.03 0.29 -13.42
N ILE A 164 -0.27 -0.89 -12.90
CA ILE A 164 0.28 -2.17 -13.40
C ILE A 164 -0.64 -2.91 -14.34
N TYR A 165 -1.93 -2.58 -14.31
CA TYR A 165 -2.96 -3.05 -15.24
C TYR A 165 -4.09 -2.02 -15.25
N PRO A 166 -4.87 -1.87 -16.34
CA PRO A 166 -5.96 -0.90 -16.36
C PRO A 166 -6.85 -0.98 -15.12
N GLY A 167 -6.93 0.11 -14.35
CA GLY A 167 -7.69 0.19 -13.10
C GLY A 167 -6.96 -0.32 -11.85
N LEU A 168 -5.79 -0.96 -11.96
CA LEU A 168 -5.02 -1.46 -10.82
C LEU A 168 -3.70 -0.73 -10.67
N PHE A 169 -3.54 -0.04 -9.57
CA PHE A 169 -2.31 0.66 -9.16
C PHE A 169 -1.63 -0.09 -8.02
N VAL A 170 -0.33 0.12 -7.86
CA VAL A 170 0.46 -0.41 -6.74
C VAL A 170 1.22 0.69 -6.03
N SER A 171 1.37 0.57 -4.71
CA SER A 171 2.20 1.45 -3.88
C SER A 171 2.87 0.70 -2.72
N GLY A 172 3.83 1.35 -2.09
CA GLY A 172 4.59 0.78 -0.98
C GLY A 172 5.36 -0.47 -1.40
N MET A 173 5.50 -1.44 -0.48
CA MET A 173 6.24 -2.67 -0.77
C MET A 173 5.62 -3.52 -1.87
N ALA A 174 4.31 -3.41 -2.12
CA ALA A 174 3.68 -4.08 -3.26
C ALA A 174 4.25 -3.58 -4.61
N ALA A 175 4.59 -2.29 -4.73
CA ALA A 175 5.22 -1.75 -5.93
C ALA A 175 6.60 -2.38 -6.18
N ASN A 176 7.42 -2.54 -5.14
CA ASN A 176 8.71 -3.22 -5.24
C ASN A 176 8.54 -4.72 -5.50
N GLY A 177 7.59 -5.37 -4.84
CA GLY A 177 7.32 -6.79 -5.01
C GLY A 177 6.91 -7.16 -6.43
N VAL A 178 5.99 -6.42 -7.04
CA VAL A 178 5.59 -6.70 -8.43
C VAL A 178 6.71 -6.44 -9.44
N SER A 179 7.60 -5.49 -9.14
CA SER A 179 8.68 -5.05 -10.03
C SER A 179 10.00 -5.81 -9.84
N GLY A 180 10.12 -6.68 -8.84
CA GLY A 180 11.35 -7.40 -8.55
C GLY A 180 12.45 -6.53 -7.95
N SER A 181 12.08 -5.49 -7.19
CA SER A 181 13.00 -4.59 -6.51
C SER A 181 13.32 -5.04 -5.09
N PHE A 182 14.20 -4.30 -4.43
CA PHE A 182 14.69 -4.64 -3.10
C PHE A 182 13.64 -4.38 -2.01
N ARG A 183 13.70 -5.22 -0.98
CA ARG A 183 13.01 -4.96 0.28
C ARG A 183 13.62 -3.75 0.96
N MET A 184 12.78 -2.80 1.34
CA MET A 184 13.20 -1.68 2.16
C MET A 184 13.23 -2.08 3.65
N GLY A 185 13.97 -1.31 4.44
CA GLY A 185 14.12 -1.52 5.88
C GLY A 185 13.16 -0.65 6.70
N PRO A 186 13.62 -0.16 7.87
CA PRO A 186 12.81 0.60 8.82
C PRO A 186 12.61 2.07 8.44
N ILE A 187 12.95 2.49 7.23
CA ILE A 187 12.75 3.86 6.76
C ILE A 187 11.42 3.92 6.00
N PHE A 188 10.57 4.89 6.33
CA PHE A 188 9.20 5.01 5.81
C PHE A 188 9.00 6.15 4.81
N GLY A 189 10.02 6.93 4.52
CA GLY A 189 9.91 8.06 3.61
C GLY A 189 9.42 7.65 2.23
N GLY A 190 10.02 6.63 1.65
CA GLY A 190 9.62 6.08 0.35
C GLY A 190 8.19 5.55 0.34
N MET A 191 7.71 4.95 1.43
CA MET A 191 6.33 4.49 1.52
C MET A 191 5.32 5.64 1.55
N LEU A 192 5.61 6.70 2.31
CA LEU A 192 4.75 7.90 2.35
C LEU A 192 4.71 8.60 1.00
N MET A 193 5.86 8.79 0.37
CA MET A 193 5.96 9.40 -0.96
C MET A 193 5.31 8.53 -2.05
N SER A 194 5.44 7.21 -1.95
CA SER A 194 4.78 6.25 -2.84
C SER A 194 3.25 6.37 -2.75
N GLY A 195 2.71 6.46 -1.52
CA GLY A 195 1.27 6.68 -1.32
C GLY A 195 0.78 8.00 -1.92
N LYS A 196 1.54 9.08 -1.75
CA LYS A 196 1.24 10.38 -2.37
C LYS A 196 1.26 10.27 -3.90
N LYS A 197 2.31 9.72 -4.48
CA LYS A 197 2.42 9.52 -5.93
C LYS A 197 1.28 8.68 -6.50
N ALA A 198 0.89 7.62 -5.80
CA ALA A 198 -0.24 6.78 -6.22
C ALA A 198 -1.55 7.58 -6.26
N ALA A 199 -1.79 8.43 -5.25
CA ALA A 199 -2.96 9.30 -5.23
C ALA A 199 -2.95 10.30 -6.40
N GLU A 200 -1.82 10.93 -6.69
CA GLU A 200 -1.64 11.85 -7.83
C GLU A 200 -1.95 11.16 -9.16
N LEU A 201 -1.38 9.96 -9.40
CA LEU A 201 -1.63 9.18 -10.62
C LEU A 201 -3.11 8.78 -10.77
N ILE A 202 -3.76 8.40 -9.68
CA ILE A 202 -5.18 8.04 -9.69
C ILE A 202 -6.04 9.29 -9.97
N CYS A 203 -5.75 10.43 -9.34
CA CYS A 203 -6.46 11.69 -9.58
C CYS A 203 -6.31 12.11 -11.05
N GLU A 204 -5.12 12.08 -11.60
CA GLU A 204 -4.87 12.38 -13.03
C GLU A 204 -5.69 11.47 -13.95
N LYS A 205 -5.69 10.16 -13.70
CA LYS A 205 -6.48 9.19 -14.47
C LYS A 205 -7.99 9.46 -14.40
N LEU A 206 -8.48 9.91 -13.26
CA LEU A 206 -9.91 10.19 -13.05
C LEU A 206 -10.33 11.59 -13.51
N GLY A 207 -9.39 12.42 -13.99
CA GLY A 207 -9.64 13.77 -14.47
C GLY A 207 -9.95 14.77 -13.35
N ASN A 208 -9.38 14.56 -12.18
CA ASN A 208 -9.54 15.43 -10.99
C ASN A 208 -8.27 16.24 -10.72
#